data_e5f60375e0b87227f969fa2a3061f6a0
#
_entry.id   e5f60375e0b87227f969fa2a3061f6a0
#
_cell.length_a   1.000
_cell.length_b   1.000
_cell.length_c   1.000
_cell.angle_alpha   90.00
_cell.angle_beta   90.00
_cell.angle_gamma   90.00
#
_symmetry.space_group_name_H-M   'P 1'
#
loop_
_entity.id
_entity.type
_entity.pdbx_description
1 polymer ?
#
loop_
_entity_poly.entity_id
_entity_poly.type
_entity_poly.pdbx_seq_one_letter_code
_entity_poly.pdbx_strand_id
1 'polypeptide(L)'
;MPRSNTRKSAAGIGTIRKKTVTRNGKEYTFWEARYTVGFDPGTGKQVQRSISGKTQKEVRQKLQTATSSIAAGTYTAPCKMTLGEWLDTWKAEYLGGVKPLTIKDYNNHIDVHIKPALGAVRLDGLEPHMIQRFYNTMSDKNGTPLAAKTIKNV
;
A
#
# COMPACT_ATOMS: atom_id res chain seq x y z
N MET A 1 46.41 -5.51 -10.61
CA MET A 1 45.26 -6.07 -9.87
C MET A 1 44.11 -6.23 -10.85
N PRO A 2 43.65 -7.42 -11.21
CA PRO A 2 42.52 -7.61 -12.14
C PRO A 2 41.21 -7.23 -11.40
N ARG A 3 40.40 -6.39 -12.04
CA ARG A 3 39.05 -6.05 -11.57
C ARG A 3 38.17 -7.28 -11.63
N SER A 4 37.58 -7.66 -10.49
CA SER A 4 36.61 -8.74 -10.39
C SER A 4 35.44 -8.48 -11.34
N ASN A 5 35.25 -9.40 -12.27
CA ASN A 5 34.18 -9.39 -13.27
C ASN A 5 32.84 -9.63 -12.53
N THR A 6 32.22 -8.58 -12.07
CA THR A 6 30.85 -8.64 -11.51
C THR A 6 29.92 -9.01 -12.66
N ARG A 7 29.47 -10.27 -12.67
CA ARG A 7 28.45 -10.78 -13.60
C ARG A 7 27.28 -9.80 -13.63
N LYS A 8 27.06 -9.13 -14.76
CA LYS A 8 25.85 -8.34 -15.00
C LYS A 8 24.67 -9.27 -14.87
N SER A 9 23.85 -9.04 -13.83
CA SER A 9 22.55 -9.73 -13.72
C SER A 9 21.69 -9.36 -14.93
N ALA A 10 20.90 -10.33 -15.42
CA ALA A 10 19.97 -10.09 -16.53
C ALA A 10 19.07 -8.88 -16.22
N ALA A 11 18.76 -8.10 -17.25
CA ALA A 11 17.93 -6.91 -17.13
C ALA A 11 16.58 -7.27 -16.48
N GLY A 12 16.23 -6.57 -15.38
CA GLY A 12 14.99 -6.81 -14.62
C GLY A 12 15.16 -7.59 -13.32
N ILE A 13 16.25 -8.35 -13.15
CA ILE A 13 16.53 -9.02 -11.87
C ILE A 13 17.36 -8.06 -11.00
N GLY A 14 16.80 -7.61 -9.89
CA GLY A 14 17.46 -6.67 -8.98
C GLY A 14 18.76 -7.18 -8.41
N THR A 15 19.67 -6.24 -8.09
CA THR A 15 20.97 -6.56 -7.49
C THR A 15 20.84 -6.67 -5.98
N ILE A 16 21.29 -7.79 -5.38
CA ILE A 16 21.31 -8.00 -3.93
C ILE A 16 22.70 -7.63 -3.40
N ARG A 17 22.76 -6.77 -2.39
CA ARG A 17 24.00 -6.34 -1.75
C ARG A 17 23.88 -6.31 -0.22
N LYS A 18 24.99 -6.50 0.46
CA LYS A 18 25.10 -6.28 1.90
C LYS A 18 25.30 -4.77 2.13
N LYS A 19 24.56 -4.20 3.07
CA LYS A 19 24.62 -2.76 3.42
C LYS A 19 24.82 -2.62 4.92
N THR A 20 25.72 -1.75 5.31
CA THR A 20 25.96 -1.37 6.71
C THR A 20 25.53 0.09 6.88
N VAL A 21 24.80 0.38 7.95
CA VAL A 21 24.36 1.72 8.31
C VAL A 21 24.66 1.96 9.78
N THR A 22 25.28 3.08 10.08
CA THR A 22 25.54 3.51 11.46
C THR A 22 24.39 4.36 11.96
N ARG A 23 23.78 3.98 13.08
CA ARG A 23 22.77 4.77 13.80
C ARG A 23 23.16 4.86 15.26
N ASN A 24 23.20 6.08 15.83
CA ASN A 24 23.56 6.32 17.22
C ASN A 24 24.88 5.62 17.65
N GLY A 25 25.91 5.68 16.78
CA GLY A 25 27.21 5.04 17.04
C GLY A 25 27.24 3.51 16.94
N LYS A 26 26.11 2.86 16.60
CA LYS A 26 26.02 1.40 16.39
C LYS A 26 25.92 1.07 14.91
N GLU A 27 26.68 0.08 14.47
CA GLU A 27 26.61 -0.44 13.10
C GLU A 27 25.54 -1.51 12.97
N TYR A 28 24.67 -1.32 11.96
CA TYR A 28 23.63 -2.29 11.59
C TYR A 28 23.88 -2.78 10.18
N THR A 29 24.04 -4.09 10.04
CA THR A 29 24.25 -4.73 8.74
C THR A 29 22.99 -5.47 8.31
N PHE A 30 22.55 -5.24 7.06
CA PHE A 30 21.40 -5.89 6.46
C PHE A 30 21.62 -6.12 4.96
N TRP A 31 20.79 -6.94 4.36
CA TRP A 31 20.80 -7.17 2.92
C TRP A 31 19.74 -6.27 2.27
N GLU A 32 20.12 -5.69 1.12
CA GLU A 32 19.24 -4.81 0.32
C GLU A 32 19.25 -5.30 -1.13
N ALA A 33 18.05 -5.37 -1.73
CA ALA A 33 17.89 -5.54 -3.17
C ALA A 33 17.19 -4.31 -3.76
N ARG A 34 17.59 -3.91 -4.97
CA ARG A 34 16.90 -2.89 -5.76
C ARG A 34 16.34 -3.54 -7.01
N TYR A 35 15.12 -3.18 -7.35
CA TYR A 35 14.42 -3.68 -8.54
C TYR A 35 13.62 -2.57 -9.20
N THR A 36 13.36 -2.73 -10.50
CA THR A 36 12.58 -1.78 -11.28
C THR A 36 11.13 -2.20 -11.29
N VAL A 37 10.24 -1.27 -10.96
CA VAL A 37 8.79 -1.49 -11.01
C VAL A 37 8.23 -1.15 -12.38
N GLY A 38 8.81 -0.16 -13.06
CA GLY A 38 8.37 0.35 -14.35
C GLY A 38 9.06 1.67 -14.67
N PHE A 39 8.42 2.45 -15.52
CA PHE A 39 8.86 3.79 -15.92
C PHE A 39 7.79 4.81 -15.59
N ASP A 40 8.19 5.97 -15.14
CA ASP A 40 7.29 7.10 -14.92
C ASP A 40 6.76 7.59 -16.28
N PRO A 41 5.44 7.61 -16.51
CA PRO A 41 4.88 7.97 -17.82
C PRO A 41 5.09 9.45 -18.19
N GLY A 42 5.28 10.35 -17.22
CA GLY A 42 5.50 11.76 -17.47
C GLY A 42 6.95 12.11 -17.77
N THR A 43 7.90 11.42 -17.14
CA THR A 43 9.34 11.73 -17.25
C THR A 43 10.14 10.67 -17.99
N GLY A 44 9.58 9.51 -18.29
CA GLY A 44 10.28 8.36 -18.86
C GLY A 44 11.35 7.75 -17.97
N LYS A 45 11.50 8.23 -16.72
CA LYS A 45 12.52 7.75 -15.79
C LYS A 45 12.12 6.42 -15.16
N GLN A 46 13.12 5.59 -14.92
CA GLN A 46 12.96 4.30 -14.28
C GLN A 46 12.53 4.45 -12.81
N VAL A 47 11.40 3.83 -12.45
CA VAL A 47 10.92 3.77 -11.07
C VAL A 47 11.53 2.56 -10.38
N GLN A 48 12.41 2.80 -9.42
CA GLN A 48 13.07 1.76 -8.64
C GLN A 48 12.53 1.69 -7.22
N ARG A 49 12.48 0.46 -6.69
CA ARG A 49 12.14 0.18 -5.28
C ARG A 49 13.24 -0.66 -4.65
N SER A 50 13.32 -0.61 -3.32
CA SER A 50 14.25 -1.42 -2.55
C SER A 50 13.53 -2.34 -1.57
N ILE A 51 14.08 -3.53 -1.39
CA ILE A 51 13.66 -4.51 -0.40
C ILE A 51 14.85 -4.74 0.53
N SER A 52 14.59 -4.82 1.83
CA SER A 52 15.61 -5.14 2.82
C SER A 52 15.21 -6.33 3.69
N GLY A 53 16.20 -6.98 4.26
CA GLY A 53 16.02 -8.13 5.15
C GLY A 53 17.27 -8.45 5.95
N LYS A 54 17.12 -9.27 6.98
CA LYS A 54 18.24 -9.70 7.83
C LYS A 54 19.16 -10.69 7.11
N THR A 55 18.61 -11.49 6.22
CA THR A 55 19.36 -12.52 5.48
C THR A 55 19.25 -12.35 3.97
N GLN A 56 20.26 -12.80 3.25
CA GLN A 56 20.27 -12.80 1.79
C GLN A 56 19.14 -13.67 1.21
N LYS A 57 18.82 -14.80 1.87
CA LYS A 57 17.74 -15.71 1.47
C LYS A 57 16.37 -15.02 1.52
N GLU A 58 16.10 -14.31 2.61
CA GLU A 58 14.86 -13.53 2.80
C GLU A 58 14.70 -12.47 1.69
N VAL A 59 15.78 -11.70 1.43
CA VAL A 59 15.74 -10.66 0.40
C VAL A 59 15.55 -11.24 -0.99
N ARG A 60 16.19 -12.38 -1.29
CA ARG A 60 16.02 -13.08 -2.56
C ARG A 60 14.58 -13.56 -2.77
N GLN A 61 13.95 -14.12 -1.74
CA GLN A 61 12.58 -14.59 -1.79
C GLN A 61 11.61 -13.42 -2.01
N LYS A 62 11.75 -12.34 -1.25
CA LYS A 62 10.94 -11.12 -1.42
C LYS A 62 11.13 -10.50 -2.81
N LEU A 63 12.37 -10.49 -3.33
CA LEU A 63 12.67 -9.98 -4.67
C LEU A 63 11.98 -10.84 -5.74
N GLN A 64 12.05 -12.16 -5.62
CA GLN A 64 11.41 -13.08 -6.54
C GLN A 64 9.88 -12.87 -6.57
N THR A 65 9.24 -12.75 -5.40
CA THR A 65 7.81 -12.46 -5.31
C THR A 65 7.46 -11.13 -5.98
N ALA A 66 8.24 -10.07 -5.71
CA ALA A 66 8.01 -8.75 -6.33
C ALA A 66 8.19 -8.78 -7.85
N THR A 67 9.26 -9.43 -8.35
CA THR A 67 9.50 -9.52 -9.79
C THR A 67 8.48 -10.39 -10.52
N SER A 68 8.01 -11.47 -9.87
CA SER A 68 6.93 -12.31 -10.43
C SER A 68 5.61 -11.55 -10.51
N SER A 69 5.24 -10.78 -9.49
CA SER A 69 4.02 -9.97 -9.52
C SER A 69 4.10 -8.83 -10.54
N ILE A 70 5.28 -8.22 -10.76
CA ILE A 70 5.48 -7.24 -11.83
C ILE A 70 5.30 -7.89 -13.20
N ALA A 71 5.90 -9.07 -13.42
CA ALA A 71 5.77 -9.80 -14.67
C ALA A 71 4.33 -10.25 -14.96
N ALA A 72 3.57 -10.58 -13.92
CA ALA A 72 2.15 -10.93 -14.01
C ALA A 72 1.22 -9.71 -14.12
N GLY A 73 1.73 -8.48 -14.03
CA GLY A 73 0.92 -7.26 -14.03
C GLY A 73 0.08 -7.06 -12.75
N THR A 74 0.30 -7.85 -11.71
CA THR A 74 -0.43 -7.81 -10.44
C THR A 74 0.29 -7.04 -9.34
N TYR A 75 1.43 -6.43 -9.67
CA TYR A 75 2.23 -5.69 -8.70
C TYR A 75 1.50 -4.44 -8.22
N THR A 76 1.23 -4.36 -6.93
CA THR A 76 0.76 -3.15 -6.27
C THR A 76 1.90 -2.57 -5.43
N ALA A 77 2.23 -1.31 -5.68
CA ALA A 77 3.27 -0.63 -4.89
C ALA A 77 2.81 -0.54 -3.41
N PRO A 78 3.69 -0.86 -2.44
CA PRO A 78 3.34 -0.70 -1.04
C PRO A 78 2.87 0.73 -0.76
N CYS A 79 1.65 0.87 -0.33
CA CYS A 79 1.03 2.14 0.02
C CYS A 79 1.02 2.28 1.55
N LYS A 80 1.53 3.39 2.07
CA LYS A 80 1.48 3.67 3.53
C LYS A 80 0.17 4.35 3.93
N MET A 81 -0.54 4.90 2.95
CA MET A 81 -1.79 5.62 3.14
C MET A 81 -2.87 4.69 3.70
N THR A 82 -3.56 5.12 4.71
CA THR A 82 -4.72 4.43 5.26
C THR A 82 -5.99 4.78 4.49
N LEU A 83 -7.03 3.96 4.66
CA LEU A 83 -8.34 4.26 4.06
C LEU A 83 -8.88 5.60 4.58
N GLY A 84 -8.68 5.90 5.88
CA GLY A 84 -9.12 7.17 6.47
C GLY A 84 -8.45 8.38 5.83
N GLU A 85 -7.12 8.35 5.63
CA GLU A 85 -6.38 9.42 4.95
C GLU A 85 -6.81 9.58 3.49
N TRP A 86 -7.07 8.47 2.80
CA TRP A 86 -7.59 8.51 1.44
C TRP A 86 -8.98 9.14 1.37
N LEU A 87 -9.88 8.78 2.29
CA LEU A 87 -11.22 9.35 2.35
C LEU A 87 -11.21 10.85 2.66
N ASP A 88 -10.26 11.35 3.46
CA ASP A 88 -10.09 12.79 3.69
C ASP A 88 -9.64 13.51 2.41
N THR A 89 -8.69 12.95 1.70
CA THR A 89 -8.26 13.46 0.39
C THR A 89 -9.43 13.44 -0.60
N TRP A 90 -10.18 12.35 -0.64
CA TRP A 90 -11.35 12.21 -1.51
C TRP A 90 -12.42 13.27 -1.21
N LYS A 91 -12.73 13.52 0.08
CA LYS A 91 -13.67 14.60 0.47
C LYS A 91 -13.20 15.98 0.03
N ALA A 92 -11.91 16.25 0.10
CA ALA A 92 -11.34 17.54 -0.25
C ALA A 92 -11.28 17.79 -1.75
N GLU A 93 -10.98 16.77 -2.56
CA GLU A 93 -10.61 16.96 -3.96
C GLU A 93 -11.67 16.46 -4.95
N TYR A 94 -12.50 15.48 -4.60
CA TYR A 94 -13.36 14.78 -5.56
C TYR A 94 -14.85 15.12 -5.45
N LEU A 95 -15.28 15.96 -4.49
CA LEU A 95 -16.66 16.36 -4.31
C LEU A 95 -17.06 17.64 -5.09
N GLY A 96 -16.20 18.12 -5.98
CA GLY A 96 -16.52 19.25 -6.85
C GLY A 96 -17.75 18.97 -7.73
N GLY A 97 -18.75 19.89 -7.68
CA GLY A 97 -19.98 19.74 -8.47
C GLY A 97 -21.06 18.84 -7.85
N VAL A 98 -20.81 18.22 -6.71
CA VAL A 98 -21.81 17.42 -5.98
C VAL A 98 -22.74 18.35 -5.19
N LYS A 99 -24.04 18.01 -5.12
CA LYS A 99 -25.03 18.79 -4.38
C LYS A 99 -24.71 18.81 -2.88
N PRO A 100 -24.89 19.95 -2.17
CA PRO A 100 -24.52 20.08 -0.75
C PRO A 100 -25.15 19.02 0.17
N LEU A 101 -26.40 18.63 -0.10
CA LEU A 101 -27.08 17.60 0.69
C LEU A 101 -26.38 16.24 0.53
N THR A 102 -26.00 15.87 -0.69
CA THR A 102 -25.26 14.63 -0.98
C THR A 102 -23.88 14.64 -0.33
N ILE A 103 -23.19 15.78 -0.31
CA ILE A 103 -21.90 15.92 0.40
C ILE A 103 -22.09 15.66 1.91
N LYS A 104 -23.17 16.19 2.49
CA LYS A 104 -23.50 15.95 3.90
C LYS A 104 -23.71 14.46 4.18
N ASP A 105 -24.43 13.77 3.30
CA ASP A 105 -24.70 12.34 3.43
C ASP A 105 -23.40 11.52 3.31
N TYR A 106 -22.55 11.82 2.33
CA TYR A 106 -21.23 11.17 2.20
C TYR A 106 -20.35 11.39 3.42
N ASN A 107 -20.26 12.62 3.93
CA ASN A 107 -19.51 12.92 5.13
C ASN A 107 -20.04 12.14 6.33
N ASN A 108 -21.35 12.05 6.50
CA ASN A 108 -21.96 11.27 7.57
C ASN A 108 -21.59 9.77 7.45
N HIS A 109 -21.72 9.17 6.27
CA HIS A 109 -21.36 7.76 6.06
C HIS A 109 -19.88 7.50 6.32
N ILE A 110 -19.00 8.38 5.84
CA ILE A 110 -17.55 8.26 6.03
C ILE A 110 -17.18 8.42 7.50
N ASP A 111 -17.61 9.50 8.15
CA ASP A 111 -17.12 9.88 9.48
C ASP A 111 -17.78 9.06 10.60
N VAL A 112 -19.04 8.65 10.42
CA VAL A 112 -19.79 7.90 11.43
C VAL A 112 -19.61 6.37 11.29
N HIS A 113 -19.52 5.86 10.06
CA HIS A 113 -19.52 4.41 9.83
C HIS A 113 -18.18 3.88 9.33
N ILE A 114 -17.64 4.44 8.23
CA ILE A 114 -16.48 3.84 7.55
C ILE A 114 -15.18 4.10 8.32
N LYS A 115 -14.88 5.34 8.67
CA LYS A 115 -13.61 5.69 9.34
C LYS A 115 -13.42 5.02 10.69
N PRO A 116 -14.41 4.92 11.57
CA PRO A 116 -14.23 4.22 12.85
C PRO A 116 -13.93 2.73 12.69
N ALA A 117 -14.48 2.09 11.66
CA ALA A 117 -14.35 0.66 11.45
C ALA A 117 -13.13 0.27 10.60
N LEU A 118 -12.87 0.99 9.53
CA LEU A 118 -11.87 0.64 8.50
C LEU A 118 -10.81 1.71 8.28
N GLY A 119 -10.95 2.89 8.86
CA GLY A 119 -10.08 4.05 8.58
C GLY A 119 -8.60 3.82 8.89
N ALA A 120 -8.27 2.99 9.88
CA ALA A 120 -6.89 2.64 10.23
C ALA A 120 -6.26 1.58 9.32
N VAL A 121 -7.06 0.92 8.48
CA VAL A 121 -6.57 -0.11 7.56
C VAL A 121 -5.82 0.55 6.40
N ARG A 122 -4.64 0.02 6.08
CA ARG A 122 -3.87 0.49 4.92
C ARG A 122 -4.58 0.09 3.62
N LEU A 123 -4.51 0.94 2.60
CA LEU A 123 -5.15 0.67 1.30
C LEU A 123 -4.65 -0.63 0.66
N ASP A 124 -3.34 -0.94 0.80
CA ASP A 124 -2.75 -2.17 0.27
C ASP A 124 -3.07 -3.43 1.11
N GLY A 125 -3.65 -3.26 2.28
CA GLY A 125 -4.09 -4.33 3.18
C GLY A 125 -5.62 -4.45 3.29
N LEU A 126 -6.38 -3.67 2.51
CA LEU A 126 -7.84 -3.75 2.53
C LEU A 126 -8.31 -4.97 1.72
N GLU A 127 -8.91 -5.94 2.40
CA GLU A 127 -9.36 -7.18 1.80
C GLU A 127 -10.90 -7.30 1.78
N PRO A 128 -11.51 -8.02 0.83
CA PRO A 128 -12.96 -8.16 0.69
C PRO A 128 -13.65 -8.68 1.96
N HIS A 129 -13.01 -9.58 2.71
CA HIS A 129 -13.57 -10.11 3.94
C HIS A 129 -13.72 -9.06 5.05
N MET A 130 -12.83 -8.04 5.08
CA MET A 130 -12.92 -6.92 6.03
C MET A 130 -14.14 -6.05 5.72
N ILE A 131 -14.40 -5.79 4.44
CA ILE A 131 -15.57 -5.04 3.98
C ILE A 131 -16.85 -5.81 4.31
N GLN A 132 -16.86 -7.12 4.03
CA GLN A 132 -18.02 -7.96 4.37
C GLN A 132 -18.29 -7.99 5.88
N ARG A 133 -17.25 -8.11 6.69
CA ARG A 133 -17.36 -8.04 8.15
C ARG A 133 -17.91 -6.68 8.60
N PHE A 134 -17.43 -5.60 8.01
CA PHE A 134 -17.92 -4.26 8.28
C PHE A 134 -19.43 -4.16 8.04
N TYR A 135 -19.93 -4.59 6.89
CA TYR A 135 -21.39 -4.62 6.62
C TYR A 135 -22.16 -5.46 7.63
N ASN A 136 -21.65 -6.61 8.01
CA ASN A 136 -22.31 -7.52 8.95
C ASN A 136 -22.36 -6.97 10.38
N THR A 137 -21.44 -6.05 10.73
CA THR A 137 -21.34 -5.47 12.09
C THR A 137 -21.89 -4.06 12.19
N MET A 138 -22.44 -3.50 11.10
CA MET A 138 -22.97 -2.14 11.11
C MET A 138 -24.17 -2.00 12.05
N SER A 139 -24.02 -1.11 13.02
CA SER A 139 -25.04 -0.80 14.02
C SER A 139 -25.17 0.70 14.23
N ASP A 140 -26.27 1.11 14.85
CA ASP A 140 -26.45 2.50 15.30
C ASP A 140 -25.65 2.79 16.58
N LYS A 141 -25.77 4.01 17.10
CA LYS A 141 -25.09 4.46 18.33
C LYS A 141 -25.48 3.65 19.57
N ASN A 142 -26.61 2.94 19.54
CA ASN A 142 -27.13 2.14 20.63
C ASN A 142 -26.78 0.65 20.48
N GLY A 143 -26.02 0.29 19.42
CA GLY A 143 -25.65 -1.09 19.13
C GLY A 143 -26.74 -1.89 18.41
N THR A 144 -27.84 -1.25 17.95
CA THR A 144 -28.88 -1.91 17.17
C THR A 144 -28.44 -2.07 15.72
N PRO A 145 -28.59 -3.26 15.11
CA PRO A 145 -28.25 -3.47 13.71
C PRO A 145 -28.98 -2.48 12.80
N LEU A 146 -28.28 -1.87 11.84
CA LEU A 146 -28.88 -0.95 10.89
C LEU A 146 -29.80 -1.66 9.93
N ALA A 147 -30.86 -0.98 9.48
CA ALA A 147 -31.75 -1.48 8.46
C ALA A 147 -30.99 -1.75 7.15
N ALA A 148 -31.37 -2.80 6.42
CA ALA A 148 -30.72 -3.22 5.16
C ALA A 148 -30.64 -2.08 4.12
N LYS A 149 -31.63 -1.19 4.07
CA LYS A 149 -31.65 -0.01 3.21
C LYS A 149 -30.51 0.97 3.58
N THR A 150 -30.27 1.18 4.87
CA THR A 150 -29.19 2.08 5.35
C THR A 150 -27.82 1.46 5.03
N ILE A 151 -27.64 0.16 5.30
CA ILE A 151 -26.40 -0.56 4.97
C ILE A 151 -26.09 -0.49 3.48
N LYS A 152 -27.10 -0.57 2.61
CA LYS A 152 -26.93 -0.47 1.16
C LYS A 152 -26.51 0.92 0.68
N ASN A 153 -26.81 1.96 1.45
CA ASN A 153 -26.48 3.36 1.10
C ASN A 153 -25.09 3.78 1.58
N VAL A 154 -24.47 3.04 2.50
CA VAL A 154 -23.09 3.22 2.98
C VAL A 154 -22.09 2.49 2.09
#